data_aaae3aa0266e1cb452b970c89d647a6e
#
_entry.id   aaae3aa0266e1cb452b970c89d647a6e
#
_cell.length_a   1.000
_cell.length_b   1.000
_cell.length_c   1.000
_cell.angle_alpha   90.00
_cell.angle_beta   90.00
_cell.angle_gamma   90.00
#
_symmetry.space_group_name_H-M   'P 1'
#
loop_
_entity.id
_entity.type
_entity.pdbx_description
1 polymer ?
#
loop_
_entity_poly.entity_id
_entity_poly.type
_entity_poly.pdbx_seq_one_letter_code
_entity_poly.pdbx_strand_id
1 'polypeptide(L)'
;YAAWMWGRMPPVIASHWNGLAAPDASQSRVVFLVEAILSSVAFAVFATYGSLSRPTTVRGEQRSVMALGLGSGVAAMLTTAYILSVELTIRAGSPERADLGGWTLLVFAAILWGLGPLATQFRDELRYLAHLNWAGVHWP
;
A
#
# COMPACT_ATOMS: atom_id res chain seq x y z
N TYR A 1 14.58 -1.47 8.34
CA TYR A 1 13.73 -1.64 9.53
C TYR A 1 13.87 -3.05 10.09
N ALA A 2 13.49 -4.09 9.36
CA ALA A 2 13.48 -5.47 9.85
C ALA A 2 14.83 -5.93 10.41
N ALA A 3 15.93 -5.68 9.70
CA ALA A 3 17.27 -6.02 10.16
C ALA A 3 17.66 -5.31 11.48
N TRP A 4 17.28 -4.04 11.61
CA TRP A 4 17.53 -3.25 12.82
C TRP A 4 16.68 -3.71 14.00
N MET A 5 15.43 -4.10 13.75
CA MET A 5 14.50 -4.53 14.79
C MET A 5 14.61 -6.00 15.16
N TRP A 6 15.37 -6.82 14.40
CA TRP A 6 15.39 -8.28 14.52
C TRP A 6 15.62 -8.79 15.95
N GLY A 7 16.59 -8.21 16.67
CA GLY A 7 16.89 -8.57 18.06
C GLY A 7 15.81 -8.19 19.07
N ARG A 8 14.91 -7.27 18.71
CA ARG A 8 13.81 -6.78 19.56
C ARG A 8 12.47 -7.44 19.21
N MET A 9 12.37 -8.07 18.05
CA MET A 9 11.15 -8.75 17.61
C MET A 9 10.87 -9.98 18.46
N PRO A 10 9.66 -10.11 18.99
CA PRO A 10 9.23 -11.35 19.62
C PRO A 10 9.22 -12.50 18.59
N PRO A 11 9.32 -13.77 19.06
CA PRO A 11 9.32 -14.94 18.17
C PRO A 11 8.00 -15.12 17.40
N VAL A 12 6.90 -14.59 17.92
CA VAL A 12 5.55 -14.62 17.33
C VAL A 12 5.04 -13.20 17.20
N ILE A 13 4.49 -12.87 16.03
CA ILE A 13 3.97 -11.56 15.66
C ILE A 13 2.47 -11.69 15.38
N ALA A 14 1.68 -10.73 15.84
CA ALA A 14 0.28 -10.59 15.46
C ALA A 14 0.19 -10.32 13.94
N SER A 15 -0.59 -11.12 13.22
CA SER A 15 -0.58 -11.13 11.75
C SER A 15 -1.91 -10.79 11.10
N HIS A 16 -3.01 -10.89 11.83
CA HIS A 16 -4.33 -10.62 11.30
C HIS A 16 -5.27 -10.06 12.36
N TRP A 17 -6.15 -9.15 11.94
CA TRP A 17 -7.19 -8.55 12.78
C TRP A 17 -8.53 -8.57 12.04
N ASN A 18 -9.54 -9.15 12.68
CA ASN A 18 -10.91 -9.12 12.19
C ASN A 18 -11.67 -7.97 12.88
N GLY A 19 -11.16 -6.75 12.71
CA GLY A 19 -11.68 -5.54 13.34
C GLY A 19 -10.59 -4.64 13.91
N LEU A 20 -10.94 -3.76 14.85
CA LEU A 20 -10.04 -2.76 15.43
C LEU A 20 -9.43 -3.19 16.78
N ALA A 21 -9.87 -4.28 17.34
CA ALA A 21 -9.46 -4.78 18.64
C ALA A 21 -8.25 -5.74 18.54
N ALA A 22 -8.21 -6.74 19.43
CA ALA A 22 -7.16 -7.74 19.47
C ALA A 22 -7.05 -8.56 18.18
N PRO A 23 -5.86 -9.04 17.83
CA PRO A 23 -5.68 -9.89 16.66
C PRO A 23 -6.32 -11.26 16.84
N ASP A 24 -6.79 -11.84 15.75
CA ASP A 24 -7.37 -13.18 15.70
C ASP A 24 -6.41 -14.23 15.11
N ALA A 25 -5.25 -13.78 14.60
CA ALA A 25 -4.17 -14.67 14.17
C ALA A 25 -2.79 -14.11 14.51
N SER A 26 -1.84 -15.04 14.70
CA SER A 26 -0.44 -14.74 14.89
C SER A 26 0.42 -15.80 14.18
N GLN A 27 1.66 -15.44 13.85
CA GLN A 27 2.58 -16.37 13.18
C GLN A 27 4.04 -16.11 13.58
N SER A 28 4.93 -17.03 13.27
CA SER A 28 6.34 -16.86 13.59
C SER A 28 6.91 -15.64 12.86
N ARG A 29 7.82 -14.91 13.52
CA ARG A 29 8.45 -13.71 12.94
C ARG A 29 9.15 -13.97 11.60
N VAL A 30 9.66 -15.20 11.39
CA VAL A 30 10.34 -15.59 10.15
C VAL A 30 9.33 -15.68 9.01
N VAL A 31 8.24 -16.42 9.21
CA VAL A 31 7.18 -16.59 8.21
C VAL A 31 6.57 -15.23 7.88
N PHE A 32 6.25 -14.43 8.90
CA PHE A 32 5.67 -13.10 8.73
C PHE A 32 6.61 -12.17 7.94
N LEU A 33 7.92 -12.18 8.23
CA LEU A 33 8.90 -11.40 7.48
C LEU A 33 9.01 -11.83 6.03
N VAL A 34 9.06 -13.15 5.77
CA VAL A 34 9.18 -13.68 4.40
C VAL A 34 7.94 -13.30 3.58
N GLU A 35 6.75 -13.48 4.12
CA GLU A 35 5.50 -13.09 3.46
C GLU A 35 5.43 -11.59 3.18
N ALA A 36 5.80 -10.77 4.17
CA ALA A 36 5.80 -9.31 4.03
C ALA A 36 6.80 -8.83 2.96
N ILE A 37 8.00 -9.42 2.90
CA ILE A 37 8.99 -9.07 1.89
C ILE A 37 8.54 -9.54 0.51
N LEU A 38 8.14 -10.79 0.37
CA LEU A 38 7.75 -11.35 -0.93
C LEU A 38 6.58 -10.60 -1.54
N SER A 39 5.54 -10.34 -0.75
CA SER A 39 4.36 -9.62 -1.23
C SER A 39 4.68 -8.15 -1.54
N SER A 40 5.40 -7.44 -0.68
CA SER A 40 5.79 -6.04 -0.92
C SER A 40 6.68 -5.91 -2.16
N VAL A 41 7.65 -6.81 -2.33
CA VAL A 41 8.54 -6.83 -3.51
C VAL A 41 7.76 -7.16 -4.77
N ALA A 42 6.84 -8.13 -4.75
CA ALA A 42 6.02 -8.47 -5.91
C ALA A 42 5.22 -7.25 -6.41
N PHE A 43 4.55 -6.52 -5.51
CA PHE A 43 3.81 -5.32 -5.88
C PHE A 43 4.71 -4.15 -6.28
N ALA A 44 5.89 -4.00 -5.67
CA ALA A 44 6.86 -3.00 -6.09
C ALA A 44 7.42 -3.29 -7.50
N VAL A 45 7.68 -4.56 -7.82
CA VAL A 45 8.08 -4.97 -9.18
C VAL A 45 6.97 -4.70 -10.18
N PHE A 46 5.71 -5.01 -9.82
CA PHE A 46 4.55 -4.71 -10.66
C PHE A 46 4.41 -3.20 -10.93
N ALA A 47 4.55 -2.37 -9.90
CA ALA A 47 4.55 -0.91 -10.05
C ALA A 47 5.71 -0.42 -10.92
N THR A 48 6.92 -0.96 -10.74
CA THR A 48 8.09 -0.63 -11.53
C THR A 48 7.89 -1.01 -13.00
N TYR A 49 7.35 -2.19 -13.28
CA TYR A 49 6.98 -2.59 -14.64
C TYR A 49 6.01 -1.59 -15.27
N GLY A 50 4.99 -1.17 -14.54
CA GLY A 50 4.05 -0.14 -15.00
C GLY A 50 4.75 1.18 -15.33
N SER A 51 5.71 1.62 -14.51
CA SER A 51 6.44 2.88 -14.71
C SER A 51 7.44 2.84 -15.87
N LEU A 52 8.06 1.68 -16.12
CA LEU A 52 9.03 1.49 -17.21
C LEU A 52 8.38 1.19 -18.57
N SER A 53 7.12 0.82 -18.58
CA SER A 53 6.37 0.58 -19.81
C SER A 53 6.29 1.86 -20.64
N ARG A 54 6.59 1.74 -21.96
CA ARG A 54 6.46 2.86 -22.91
C ARG A 54 5.26 2.57 -23.83
N PRO A 55 4.06 2.86 -23.36
CA PRO A 55 2.86 2.58 -24.15
C PRO A 55 2.79 3.49 -25.39
N THR A 56 2.42 2.91 -26.52
CA THR A 56 2.19 3.63 -27.78
C THR A 56 0.71 3.93 -28.01
N THR A 57 -0.14 3.53 -27.09
CA THR A 57 -1.60 3.71 -27.17
C THR A 57 -2.14 4.26 -25.87
N VAL A 58 -3.23 5.04 -25.92
CA VAL A 58 -3.94 5.59 -24.75
C VAL A 58 -4.34 4.49 -23.77
N ARG A 59 -4.83 3.36 -24.27
CA ARG A 59 -5.20 2.21 -23.42
C ARG A 59 -3.98 1.58 -22.73
N GLY A 60 -2.82 1.59 -23.37
CA GLY A 60 -1.55 1.14 -22.79
C GLY A 60 -1.10 2.07 -21.68
N GLU A 61 -1.21 3.38 -21.88
CA GLU A 61 -0.87 4.40 -20.89
C GLU A 61 -1.73 4.28 -19.62
N GLN A 62 -3.04 4.16 -19.78
CA GLN A 62 -3.95 3.92 -18.66
C GLN A 62 -3.58 2.66 -17.86
N ARG A 63 -3.23 1.56 -18.54
CA ARG A 63 -2.79 0.32 -17.87
C ARG A 63 -1.49 0.53 -17.09
N SER A 64 -0.52 1.25 -17.63
CA SER A 64 0.75 1.56 -16.94
C SER A 64 0.53 2.38 -15.68
N VAL A 65 -0.31 3.41 -15.76
CA VAL A 65 -0.62 4.25 -14.61
C VAL A 65 -1.41 3.49 -13.56
N MET A 66 -2.36 2.65 -13.96
CA MET A 66 -3.06 1.77 -13.02
C MET A 66 -2.11 0.77 -12.35
N ALA A 67 -1.19 0.17 -13.10
CA ALA A 67 -0.19 -0.75 -12.54
C ALA A 67 0.71 -0.04 -11.53
N LEU A 68 1.17 1.18 -11.86
CA LEU A 68 1.98 1.99 -10.96
C LEU A 68 1.20 2.37 -9.69
N GLY A 69 0.00 2.93 -9.83
CA GLY A 69 -0.81 3.39 -8.70
C GLY A 69 -1.26 2.25 -7.79
N LEU A 70 -1.84 1.19 -8.36
CA LEU A 70 -2.29 0.04 -7.57
C LEU A 70 -1.12 -0.71 -6.96
N GLY A 71 -0.05 -0.94 -7.74
CA GLY A 71 1.15 -1.63 -7.24
C GLY A 71 1.82 -0.88 -6.09
N SER A 72 2.00 0.43 -6.22
CA SER A 72 2.59 1.25 -5.15
C SER A 72 1.67 1.39 -3.93
N GLY A 73 0.36 1.50 -4.14
CA GLY A 73 -0.63 1.55 -3.05
C GLY A 73 -0.63 0.28 -2.22
N VAL A 74 -0.67 -0.89 -2.87
CA VAL A 74 -0.63 -2.18 -2.18
C VAL A 74 0.72 -2.42 -1.50
N ALA A 75 1.84 -2.10 -2.17
CA ALA A 75 3.17 -2.21 -1.56
C ALA A 75 3.31 -1.33 -0.30
N ALA A 76 2.83 -0.09 -0.35
CA ALA A 76 2.82 0.82 0.79
C ALA A 76 1.94 0.31 1.93
N MET A 77 0.73 -0.19 1.61
CA MET A 77 -0.18 -0.82 2.57
C MET A 77 0.48 -1.99 3.30
N LEU A 78 1.02 -2.95 2.55
CA LEU A 78 1.65 -4.16 3.10
C LEU A 78 2.86 -3.81 3.97
N THR A 79 3.71 -2.89 3.51
CA THR A 79 4.88 -2.44 4.28
C THR A 79 4.46 -1.76 5.58
N THR A 80 3.44 -0.90 5.53
CA THR A 80 2.93 -0.21 6.71
C THR A 80 2.28 -1.20 7.67
N ALA A 81 1.45 -2.12 7.18
CA ALA A 81 0.83 -3.16 7.98
C ALA A 81 1.89 -4.04 8.67
N TYR A 82 2.97 -4.43 7.96
CA TYR A 82 4.09 -5.15 8.54
C TYR A 82 4.73 -4.37 9.71
N ILE A 83 5.08 -3.12 9.49
CA ILE A 83 5.72 -2.27 10.53
C ILE A 83 4.80 -2.15 11.74
N LEU A 84 3.51 -1.89 11.53
CA LEU A 84 2.52 -1.78 12.60
C LEU A 84 2.36 -3.08 13.38
N SER A 85 2.27 -4.22 12.71
CA SER A 85 2.15 -5.53 13.36
C SER A 85 3.32 -5.78 14.31
N VAL A 86 4.54 -5.50 13.87
CA VAL A 86 5.75 -5.64 14.69
C VAL A 86 5.72 -4.68 15.87
N GLU A 87 5.48 -3.38 15.62
CA GLU A 87 5.48 -2.35 16.68
C GLU A 87 4.39 -2.60 17.73
N LEU A 88 3.18 -2.95 17.29
CA LEU A 88 2.07 -3.23 18.21
C LEU A 88 2.35 -4.47 19.06
N THR A 89 2.90 -5.53 18.44
CA THR A 89 3.28 -6.74 19.20
C THR A 89 4.37 -6.45 20.24
N ILE A 90 5.39 -5.66 19.87
CA ILE A 90 6.46 -5.26 20.79
C ILE A 90 5.89 -4.44 21.94
N ARG A 91 5.06 -3.44 21.66
CA ARG A 91 4.46 -2.55 22.67
C ARG A 91 3.52 -3.29 23.62
N ALA A 92 2.74 -4.24 23.09
CA ALA A 92 1.82 -5.04 23.88
C ALA A 92 2.52 -6.12 24.72
N GLY A 93 3.75 -6.50 24.36
CA GLY A 93 4.52 -7.58 25.00
C GLY A 93 4.02 -8.97 24.64
N SER A 94 2.90 -9.09 23.93
CA SER A 94 2.38 -10.36 23.42
C SER A 94 1.52 -10.11 22.16
N PRO A 95 1.47 -11.08 21.22
CA PRO A 95 0.66 -10.92 20.00
C PRO A 95 -0.84 -10.79 20.30
N GLU A 96 -1.36 -11.49 21.30
CA GLU A 96 -2.79 -11.50 21.63
C GLU A 96 -3.31 -10.15 22.14
N ARG A 97 -2.40 -9.29 22.63
CA ARG A 97 -2.72 -7.97 23.18
C ARG A 97 -2.41 -6.83 22.21
N ALA A 98 -1.95 -7.13 21.02
CA ALA A 98 -1.58 -6.14 20.00
C ALA A 98 -2.83 -5.50 19.40
N ASP A 99 -3.43 -4.55 20.06
CA ASP A 99 -4.62 -3.82 19.61
C ASP A 99 -4.28 -2.89 18.43
N LEU A 100 -5.02 -3.02 17.35
CA LEU A 100 -4.84 -2.22 16.15
C LEU A 100 -5.41 -0.79 16.32
N GLY A 101 -6.60 -0.67 16.92
CA GLY A 101 -7.23 0.61 17.26
C GLY A 101 -7.14 1.67 16.15
N GLY A 102 -6.80 2.88 16.55
CA GLY A 102 -6.64 4.01 15.62
C GLY A 102 -5.44 3.92 14.67
N TRP A 103 -4.50 2.98 14.87
CA TRP A 103 -3.35 2.77 13.99
C TRP A 103 -3.74 2.32 12.58
N THR A 104 -4.96 1.76 12.41
CA THR A 104 -5.56 1.45 11.10
C THR A 104 -5.53 2.64 10.16
N LEU A 105 -5.65 3.87 10.67
CA LEU A 105 -5.61 5.09 9.86
C LEU A 105 -4.26 5.25 9.12
N LEU A 106 -3.16 4.76 9.67
CA LEU A 106 -1.85 4.80 8.98
C LEU A 106 -1.83 3.88 7.77
N VAL A 107 -2.52 2.74 7.82
CA VAL A 107 -2.65 1.83 6.68
C VAL A 107 -3.43 2.50 5.55
N PHE A 108 -4.53 3.15 5.87
CA PHE A 108 -5.31 3.93 4.87
C PHE A 108 -4.51 5.10 4.31
N ALA A 109 -3.78 5.84 5.15
CA ALA A 109 -2.91 6.92 4.70
C ALA A 109 -1.81 6.41 3.74
N ALA A 110 -1.24 5.24 4.01
CA ALA A 110 -0.26 4.61 3.12
C ALA A 110 -0.86 4.21 1.76
N ILE A 111 -2.09 3.68 1.75
CA ILE A 111 -2.82 3.37 0.50
C ILE A 111 -3.02 4.66 -0.31
N LEU A 112 -3.55 5.72 0.33
CA LEU A 112 -3.81 6.99 -0.33
C LEU A 112 -2.52 7.61 -0.89
N TRP A 113 -1.43 7.54 -0.13
CA TRP A 113 -0.11 7.98 -0.60
C TRP A 113 0.35 7.20 -1.83
N GLY A 114 0.24 5.87 -1.81
CA GLY A 114 0.62 5.00 -2.91
C GLY A 114 -0.24 5.20 -4.17
N LEU A 115 -1.48 5.68 -4.03
CA LEU A 115 -2.36 6.03 -5.15
C LEU A 115 -2.08 7.41 -5.77
N GLY A 116 -1.09 8.15 -5.25
CA GLY A 116 -0.72 9.48 -5.74
C GLY A 116 -0.56 9.60 -7.27
N PRO A 117 0.10 8.64 -7.97
CA PRO A 117 0.20 8.65 -9.42
C PRO A 117 -1.14 8.64 -10.17
N LEU A 118 -2.15 7.91 -9.64
CA LEU A 118 -3.50 7.93 -10.21
C LEU A 118 -4.15 9.31 -10.04
N ALA A 119 -4.01 9.92 -8.87
CA ALA A 119 -4.60 11.23 -8.59
C ALA A 119 -4.02 12.33 -9.50
N THR A 120 -2.71 12.26 -9.83
CA THR A 120 -2.09 13.22 -10.75
C THR A 120 -2.63 13.08 -12.16
N GLN A 121 -2.82 11.87 -12.65
CA GLN A 121 -3.38 11.63 -13.98
C GLN A 121 -4.82 12.12 -14.08
N PHE A 122 -5.67 11.80 -13.10
CA PHE A 122 -7.05 12.30 -13.07
C PHE A 122 -7.11 13.83 -13.04
N ARG A 123 -6.20 14.47 -12.34
CA ARG A 123 -6.13 15.93 -12.32
C ARG A 123 -5.84 16.51 -13.71
N ASP A 124 -4.94 15.90 -14.47
CA ASP A 124 -4.56 16.39 -15.78
C ASP A 124 -5.69 16.16 -16.82
N GLU A 125 -6.40 15.02 -16.74
CA GLU A 125 -7.61 14.79 -17.54
C GLU A 125 -8.72 15.81 -17.22
N LEU A 126 -8.98 16.07 -15.95
CA LEU A 126 -9.97 17.06 -15.53
C LEU A 126 -9.61 18.48 -16.00
N ARG A 127 -8.34 18.85 -15.96
CA ARG A 127 -7.88 20.12 -16.53
C ARG A 127 -8.10 20.20 -18.03
N TYR A 128 -7.78 19.12 -18.75
CA TYR A 128 -8.01 19.05 -20.18
C TYR A 128 -9.49 19.23 -20.53
N LEU A 129 -10.38 18.53 -19.84
CA LEU A 129 -11.83 18.67 -20.02
C LEU A 129 -12.33 20.08 -19.64
N ALA A 130 -11.80 20.68 -18.60
CA ALA A 130 -12.13 22.06 -18.25
C ALA A 130 -11.72 23.04 -19.35
N HIS A 131 -10.55 22.86 -19.97
CA HIS A 131 -10.11 23.70 -21.10
C HIS A 131 -11.02 23.53 -22.33
N LEU A 132 -11.48 22.32 -22.63
CA LEU A 132 -12.41 22.09 -23.74
C LEU A 132 -13.76 22.79 -23.53
N ASN A 133 -14.29 22.79 -22.30
CA ASN A 133 -15.52 23.49 -21.96
C ASN A 133 -15.38 25.02 -22.12
N TRP A 134 -14.24 25.58 -21.75
CA TRP A 134 -13.96 27.00 -21.90
C TRP A 134 -13.76 27.39 -23.37
N ALA A 135 -13.32 26.49 -24.22
CA ALA A 135 -13.14 26.70 -25.64
C ALA A 135 -14.45 26.64 -26.46
N GLY A 136 -15.59 26.54 -25.79
CA GLY A 136 -16.93 26.58 -26.45
C GLY A 136 -17.28 25.35 -27.28
N VAL A 137 -16.63 24.22 -27.01
CA VAL A 137 -16.97 22.93 -27.63
C VAL A 137 -18.27 22.43 -26.97
N HIS A 138 -19.43 22.74 -27.61
CA HIS A 138 -20.69 22.14 -27.22
C HIS A 138 -20.69 20.67 -27.66
N TRP A 139 -20.81 19.77 -26.70
CA TRP A 139 -21.09 18.36 -26.98
C TRP A 139 -22.54 18.23 -27.49
N PRO A 140 -22.77 17.41 -28.54
CA PRO A 140 -24.12 17.14 -29.04
C PRO A 140 -24.97 16.36 -28.06
#